data_2c27ac05c3cbcbd7bc1a35acd76daf71
#
_entry.id   2c27ac05c3cbcbd7bc1a35acd76daf71
#
_cell.length_a   1.000
_cell.length_b   1.000
_cell.length_c   1.000
_cell.angle_alpha   90.00
_cell.angle_beta   90.00
_cell.angle_gamma   90.00
#
_symmetry.space_group_name_H-M   'P 1'
#
loop_
_entity.id
_entity.type
_entity.pdbx_description
1 polymer ?
#
loop_
_entity_poly.entity_id
_entity_poly.type
_entity_poly.pdbx_seq_one_letter_code
_entity_poly.pdbx_strand_id
1 'polypeptide(L)'
;MATPPDSPGPEEALFEFESSRTRQHTTRPVALEELLRQTKFSRQEIRVMYRGFKQECPEGVVHEDSFKDIYAKFFPHGNSSLYAHYVFKAFDVNCNGAISFRDLLVTLSTLLRGSIYEKLRWTFKLYDINGDGCITRGELGEVVTAVHELMGRRHQAEEERKAREQLDRVFKKLDLNQDGVITIEEFIESCLKVCDFCVILIIQIIREPSDSDLK
;
A
#
# COMPACT_ATOMS: atom_id res chain seq x y z
N MET A 1 -36.53 -11.20 32.98
CA MET A 1 -36.66 -11.79 31.63
C MET A 1 -35.54 -11.26 30.81
N ALA A 2 -34.54 -12.08 30.52
CA ALA A 2 -33.42 -11.72 29.66
C ALA A 2 -33.85 -11.92 28.20
N THR A 3 -33.67 -10.90 27.37
CA THR A 3 -33.87 -10.99 25.91
C THR A 3 -32.82 -11.95 25.37
N PRO A 4 -33.19 -12.87 24.47
CA PRO A 4 -32.21 -13.73 23.81
C PRO A 4 -31.24 -12.89 22.92
N PRO A 5 -29.96 -13.31 22.74
CA PRO A 5 -29.05 -12.63 21.87
C PRO A 5 -29.61 -12.63 20.45
N ASP A 6 -29.54 -11.45 19.79
CA ASP A 6 -29.96 -11.27 18.40
C ASP A 6 -29.30 -12.32 17.51
N SER A 7 -30.14 -13.06 16.80
CA SER A 7 -29.67 -13.97 15.73
C SER A 7 -28.93 -13.16 14.68
N PRO A 8 -27.78 -13.65 14.15
CA PRO A 8 -27.06 -12.93 13.12
C PRO A 8 -27.98 -12.70 11.90
N GLY A 9 -27.98 -11.45 11.41
CA GLY A 9 -28.80 -11.09 10.26
C GLY A 9 -28.42 -11.90 9.03
N PRO A 10 -29.32 -12.02 8.03
CA PRO A 10 -29.07 -12.82 6.83
C PRO A 10 -27.77 -12.47 6.07
N GLU A 11 -27.27 -11.25 6.24
CA GLU A 11 -25.98 -10.83 5.68
C GLU A 11 -24.76 -11.31 6.49
N GLU A 12 -24.90 -11.47 7.81
CA GLU A 12 -23.88 -12.08 8.68
C GLU A 12 -23.75 -13.57 8.42
N ALA A 13 -24.89 -14.23 8.23
CA ALA A 13 -24.96 -15.64 7.84
C ALA A 13 -24.36 -15.87 6.46
N LEU A 14 -24.52 -14.94 5.50
CA LEU A 14 -23.88 -15.01 4.19
C LEU A 14 -22.36 -14.84 4.29
N PHE A 15 -21.87 -13.91 5.14
CA PHE A 15 -20.45 -13.70 5.36
C PHE A 15 -19.79 -14.95 5.99
N GLU A 16 -20.48 -15.62 6.92
CA GLU A 16 -20.01 -16.86 7.55
C GLU A 16 -20.21 -18.09 6.64
N PHE A 17 -21.29 -18.15 5.85
CA PHE A 17 -21.63 -19.28 5.00
C PHE A 17 -20.73 -19.38 3.77
N GLU A 18 -20.38 -18.27 3.13
CA GLU A 18 -19.42 -18.27 2.01
C GLU A 18 -18.01 -18.66 2.47
N SER A 19 -17.67 -18.34 3.72
CA SER A 19 -16.45 -18.80 4.38
C SER A 19 -16.28 -20.30 4.44
N SER A 20 -17.39 -21.05 4.37
CA SER A 20 -17.40 -22.51 4.52
C SER A 20 -17.27 -23.27 3.20
N ARG A 21 -17.49 -22.63 2.06
CA ARG A 21 -17.58 -23.31 0.75
C ARG A 21 -16.29 -23.37 -0.07
N THR A 22 -15.28 -22.59 0.22
CA THR A 22 -14.05 -22.57 -0.56
C THR A 22 -12.92 -23.33 0.17
N ARG A 23 -12.97 -24.67 0.08
CA ARG A 23 -11.83 -25.51 0.44
C ARG A 23 -10.98 -25.71 -0.80
N GLN A 24 -9.94 -24.89 -0.96
CA GLN A 24 -8.64 -25.21 -1.56
C GLN A 24 -7.81 -23.91 -1.62
N HIS A 25 -6.72 -23.83 -0.89
CA HIS A 25 -5.80 -22.70 -0.73
C HIS A 25 -6.41 -21.42 -0.09
N THR A 26 -7.06 -21.54 1.06
CA THR A 26 -7.69 -20.41 1.71
C THR A 26 -7.05 -20.10 3.05
N THR A 27 -6.42 -18.95 3.12
CA THR A 27 -6.36 -18.20 4.37
C THR A 27 -7.77 -18.17 4.95
N ARG A 28 -7.93 -18.68 6.16
CA ARG A 28 -9.20 -18.76 6.91
C ARG A 28 -9.86 -17.38 6.87
N PRO A 29 -11.13 -17.24 6.47
CA PRO A 29 -11.79 -15.94 6.45
C PRO A 29 -11.71 -15.31 7.82
N VAL A 30 -11.19 -14.10 7.89
CA VAL A 30 -11.08 -13.36 9.15
C VAL A 30 -12.47 -12.90 9.54
N ALA A 31 -12.91 -13.21 10.77
CA ALA A 31 -14.21 -12.80 11.26
C ALA A 31 -14.33 -11.26 11.23
N LEU A 32 -15.54 -10.75 10.93
CA LEU A 32 -15.81 -9.31 10.88
C LEU A 32 -15.35 -8.57 12.16
N GLU A 33 -15.52 -9.19 13.32
CA GLU A 33 -15.08 -8.64 14.60
C GLU A 33 -13.55 -8.47 14.68
N GLU A 34 -12.80 -9.35 14.04
CA GLU A 34 -11.34 -9.26 13.96
C GLU A 34 -10.93 -8.08 13.09
N LEU A 35 -11.58 -7.87 11.94
CA LEU A 35 -11.35 -6.72 11.06
C LEU A 35 -11.71 -5.40 11.75
N LEU A 36 -12.78 -5.37 12.54
CA LEU A 36 -13.14 -4.20 13.34
C LEU A 36 -12.09 -3.85 14.41
N ARG A 37 -11.42 -4.86 14.98
CA ARG A 37 -10.32 -4.62 15.94
C ARG A 37 -9.03 -4.15 15.27
N GLN A 38 -8.75 -4.66 14.07
CA GLN A 38 -7.51 -4.40 13.33
C GLN A 38 -7.55 -3.12 12.50
N THR A 39 -8.71 -2.56 12.26
CA THR A 39 -8.88 -1.40 11.38
C THR A 39 -9.68 -0.29 12.04
N LYS A 40 -9.55 0.91 11.50
CA LYS A 40 -10.31 2.09 11.94
C LYS A 40 -11.60 2.30 11.13
N PHE A 41 -12.08 1.26 10.44
CA PHE A 41 -13.32 1.27 9.68
C PHE A 41 -14.50 0.81 10.50
N SER A 42 -15.66 1.37 10.22
CA SER A 42 -16.94 0.92 10.80
C SER A 42 -17.40 -0.39 10.15
N ARG A 43 -18.28 -1.10 10.82
CA ARG A 43 -18.91 -2.33 10.31
C ARG A 43 -19.56 -2.13 8.94
N GLN A 44 -20.22 -1.00 8.72
CA GLN A 44 -20.87 -0.69 7.45
C GLN A 44 -19.85 -0.47 6.33
N GLU A 45 -18.77 0.26 6.58
CA GLU A 45 -17.70 0.48 5.61
C GLU A 45 -17.04 -0.84 5.20
N ILE A 46 -16.72 -1.70 6.18
CA ILE A 46 -16.14 -3.03 5.91
C ILE A 46 -17.07 -3.86 5.01
N ARG A 47 -18.38 -3.88 5.29
CA ARG A 47 -19.35 -4.62 4.47
C ARG A 47 -19.41 -4.10 3.03
N VAL A 48 -19.43 -2.78 2.84
CA VAL A 48 -19.46 -2.16 1.50
C VAL A 48 -18.18 -2.51 0.73
N MET A 49 -17.02 -2.35 1.36
CA MET A 49 -15.72 -2.67 0.76
C MET A 49 -15.61 -4.17 0.44
N TYR A 50 -16.13 -5.06 1.31
CA TYR A 50 -16.12 -6.50 1.07
C TYR A 50 -16.97 -6.88 -0.16
N ARG A 51 -18.15 -6.30 -0.32
CA ARG A 51 -19.00 -6.54 -1.50
C ARG A 51 -18.29 -6.13 -2.79
N GLY A 52 -17.71 -4.94 -2.82
CA GLY A 52 -16.92 -4.47 -3.97
C GLY A 52 -15.73 -5.39 -4.26
N PHE A 53 -14.99 -5.75 -3.21
CA PHE A 53 -13.85 -6.65 -3.34
C PHE A 53 -14.26 -8.02 -3.90
N LYS A 54 -15.35 -8.61 -3.44
CA LYS A 54 -15.85 -9.92 -3.92
C LYS A 54 -16.40 -9.87 -5.35
N GLN A 55 -16.91 -8.72 -5.79
CA GLN A 55 -17.33 -8.53 -7.19
C GLN A 55 -16.13 -8.52 -8.14
N GLU A 56 -15.05 -7.81 -7.78
CA GLU A 56 -13.84 -7.72 -8.60
C GLU A 56 -12.92 -8.94 -8.44
N CYS A 57 -12.92 -9.55 -7.26
CA CYS A 57 -12.04 -10.66 -6.90
C CYS A 57 -12.85 -11.84 -6.33
N PRO A 58 -13.56 -12.63 -7.18
CA PRO A 58 -14.40 -13.73 -6.73
C PRO A 58 -13.67 -14.81 -5.94
N GLU A 59 -12.37 -15.00 -6.22
CA GLU A 59 -11.49 -15.95 -5.52
C GLU A 59 -11.16 -15.50 -4.08
N GLY A 60 -11.43 -14.23 -3.74
CA GLY A 60 -11.19 -13.67 -2.41
C GLY A 60 -9.75 -13.19 -2.17
N VAL A 61 -8.94 -13.17 -3.21
CA VAL A 61 -7.57 -12.65 -3.22
C VAL A 61 -7.30 -11.86 -4.50
N VAL A 62 -6.32 -10.95 -4.44
CA VAL A 62 -5.78 -10.25 -5.61
C VAL A 62 -4.37 -10.75 -5.86
N HIS A 63 -4.13 -11.31 -7.03
CA HIS A 63 -2.81 -11.67 -7.49
C HIS A 63 -2.09 -10.48 -8.13
N GLU A 64 -0.77 -10.55 -8.21
CA GLU A 64 0.07 -9.44 -8.67
C GLU A 64 -0.30 -8.95 -10.07
N ASP A 65 -0.57 -9.86 -11.00
CA ASP A 65 -0.93 -9.48 -12.38
C ASP A 65 -2.24 -8.69 -12.42
N SER A 66 -3.26 -9.16 -11.70
CA SER A 66 -4.54 -8.44 -11.57
C SER A 66 -4.37 -7.07 -10.91
N PHE A 67 -3.48 -6.96 -9.93
CA PHE A 67 -3.16 -5.70 -9.27
C PHE A 67 -2.46 -4.73 -10.23
N LYS A 68 -1.51 -5.20 -11.04
CA LYS A 68 -0.86 -4.41 -12.10
C LYS A 68 -1.84 -3.92 -13.16
N ASP A 69 -2.79 -4.75 -13.56
CA ASP A 69 -3.85 -4.38 -14.50
C ASP A 69 -4.76 -3.27 -13.96
N ILE A 70 -5.10 -3.33 -12.67
CA ILE A 70 -5.86 -2.29 -11.99
C ILE A 70 -5.04 -0.98 -11.97
N TYR A 71 -3.77 -1.05 -11.58
CA TYR A 71 -2.87 0.11 -11.55
C TYR A 71 -2.71 0.76 -12.93
N ALA A 72 -2.58 -0.03 -13.99
CA ALA A 72 -2.47 0.46 -15.36
C ALA A 72 -3.69 1.27 -15.80
N LYS A 73 -4.89 0.96 -15.31
CA LYS A 73 -6.11 1.73 -15.58
C LYS A 73 -6.10 3.12 -14.93
N PHE A 74 -5.46 3.26 -13.76
CA PHE A 74 -5.33 4.55 -13.06
C PHE A 74 -4.21 5.42 -13.64
N PHE A 75 -3.20 4.82 -14.27
CA PHE A 75 -2.04 5.51 -14.82
C PHE A 75 -1.82 5.19 -16.31
N PRO A 76 -2.75 5.59 -17.18
CA PRO A 76 -2.74 5.18 -18.60
C PRO A 76 -1.58 5.79 -19.42
N HIS A 77 -0.93 6.84 -18.91
CA HIS A 77 0.11 7.56 -19.64
C HIS A 77 1.54 7.12 -19.28
N GLY A 78 1.69 6.29 -18.25
CA GLY A 78 2.99 5.83 -17.75
C GLY A 78 3.12 4.31 -17.74
N ASN A 79 4.33 3.84 -17.43
CA ASN A 79 4.58 2.43 -17.14
C ASN A 79 4.38 2.18 -15.64
N SER A 80 3.23 1.63 -15.27
CA SER A 80 2.89 1.37 -13.88
C SER A 80 3.40 0.03 -13.35
N SER A 81 3.94 -0.85 -14.20
CA SER A 81 4.22 -2.25 -13.85
C SER A 81 5.20 -2.40 -12.69
N LEU A 82 6.31 -1.67 -12.73
CA LEU A 82 7.35 -1.77 -11.71
C LEU A 82 6.88 -1.17 -10.38
N TYR A 83 6.27 0.01 -10.42
CA TYR A 83 5.73 0.65 -9.22
C TYR A 83 4.61 -0.17 -8.59
N ALA A 84 3.70 -0.70 -9.40
CA ALA A 84 2.64 -1.60 -8.93
C ALA A 84 3.20 -2.87 -8.26
N HIS A 85 4.34 -3.40 -8.74
CA HIS A 85 5.04 -4.51 -8.09
C HIS A 85 5.49 -4.15 -6.67
N TYR A 86 6.14 -3.01 -6.46
CA TYR A 86 6.58 -2.60 -5.13
C TYR A 86 5.40 -2.33 -4.19
N VAL A 87 4.36 -1.66 -4.69
CA VAL A 87 3.13 -1.43 -3.91
C VAL A 87 2.46 -2.75 -3.56
N PHE A 88 2.36 -3.69 -4.49
CA PHE A 88 1.82 -5.02 -4.24
C PHE A 88 2.57 -5.74 -3.10
N LYS A 89 3.91 -5.75 -3.12
CA LYS A 89 4.74 -6.31 -2.04
C LYS A 89 4.47 -5.63 -0.69
N ALA A 90 4.25 -4.31 -0.68
CA ALA A 90 3.95 -3.59 0.56
C ALA A 90 2.55 -3.92 1.11
N PHE A 91 1.59 -4.27 0.24
CA PHE A 91 0.25 -4.74 0.61
C PHE A 91 0.21 -6.21 1.02
N ASP A 92 1.02 -7.07 0.41
CA ASP A 92 1.13 -8.49 0.75
C ASP A 92 1.83 -8.66 2.10
N VAL A 93 1.05 -8.49 3.18
CA VAL A 93 1.56 -8.51 4.57
C VAL A 93 2.16 -9.87 4.92
N ASN A 94 1.63 -10.94 4.33
CA ASN A 94 2.01 -12.32 4.63
C ASN A 94 3.08 -12.86 3.67
N CYS A 95 3.50 -12.08 2.68
CA CYS A 95 4.48 -12.45 1.65
C CYS A 95 4.15 -13.79 0.96
N ASN A 96 2.86 -14.01 0.68
CA ASN A 96 2.37 -15.24 0.06
C ASN A 96 2.04 -15.10 -1.44
N GLY A 97 2.33 -13.92 -2.04
CA GLY A 97 2.06 -13.62 -3.45
C GLY A 97 0.61 -13.30 -3.75
N ALA A 98 -0.20 -13.03 -2.73
CA ALA A 98 -1.61 -12.68 -2.89
C ALA A 98 -2.08 -11.71 -1.80
N ILE A 99 -2.81 -10.67 -2.18
CA ILE A 99 -3.41 -9.71 -1.25
C ILE A 99 -4.81 -10.23 -0.89
N SER A 100 -5.02 -10.60 0.37
CA SER A 100 -6.34 -10.94 0.89
C SER A 100 -7.16 -9.68 1.17
N PHE A 101 -8.47 -9.83 1.34
CA PHE A 101 -9.32 -8.71 1.79
C PHE A 101 -8.84 -8.10 3.11
N ARG A 102 -8.34 -8.93 4.03
CA ARG A 102 -7.75 -8.46 5.29
C ARG A 102 -6.53 -7.59 5.06
N ASP A 103 -5.58 -8.05 4.25
CA ASP A 103 -4.34 -7.32 3.96
C ASP A 103 -4.65 -5.96 3.31
N LEU A 104 -5.58 -5.96 2.34
CA LEU A 104 -6.08 -4.75 1.71
C LEU A 104 -6.69 -3.78 2.75
N LEU A 105 -7.58 -4.28 3.60
CA LEU A 105 -8.32 -3.44 4.55
C LEU A 105 -7.42 -2.86 5.63
N VAL A 106 -6.49 -3.65 6.18
CA VAL A 106 -5.51 -3.22 7.19
C VAL A 106 -4.59 -2.15 6.60
N THR A 107 -4.08 -2.37 5.40
CA THR A 107 -3.22 -1.40 4.71
C THR A 107 -3.97 -0.10 4.40
N LEU A 108 -5.18 -0.17 3.85
CA LEU A 108 -6.02 1.01 3.60
C LEU A 108 -6.34 1.75 4.90
N SER A 109 -6.61 1.04 6.00
CA SER A 109 -6.84 1.67 7.31
C SER A 109 -5.62 2.45 7.78
N THR A 110 -4.43 1.90 7.60
CA THR A 110 -3.16 2.57 7.91
C THR A 110 -2.96 3.82 7.04
N LEU A 111 -3.13 3.70 5.73
CA LEU A 111 -2.90 4.80 4.79
C LEU A 111 -3.91 5.94 4.96
N LEU A 112 -5.18 5.63 5.14
CA LEU A 112 -6.25 6.64 5.20
C LEU A 112 -6.43 7.22 6.61
N ARG A 113 -6.35 6.38 7.64
CA ARG A 113 -6.71 6.71 9.04
C ARG A 113 -5.61 6.50 10.04
N GLY A 114 -4.44 6.02 9.60
CA GLY A 114 -3.28 5.80 10.45
C GLY A 114 -2.65 7.10 10.93
N SER A 115 -1.88 7.00 12.02
CA SER A 115 -0.99 8.05 12.47
C SER A 115 0.15 8.28 11.47
N ILE A 116 0.82 9.42 11.56
CA ILE A 116 1.97 9.70 10.71
C ILE A 116 3.06 8.61 10.85
N TYR A 117 3.28 8.09 12.04
CA TYR A 117 4.24 7.01 12.28
C TYR A 117 3.84 5.71 11.58
N GLU A 118 2.55 5.32 11.62
CA GLU A 118 2.04 4.13 10.93
C GLU A 118 2.22 4.26 9.41
N LYS A 119 1.93 5.44 8.86
CA LYS A 119 2.11 5.76 7.44
C LYS A 119 3.58 5.71 7.03
N LEU A 120 4.49 6.30 7.84
CA LEU A 120 5.92 6.28 7.57
C LEU A 120 6.51 4.86 7.64
N ARG A 121 6.08 4.03 8.59
CA ARG A 121 6.47 2.61 8.65
C ARG A 121 6.03 1.83 7.41
N TRP A 122 4.81 2.08 6.93
CA TRP A 122 4.34 1.46 5.70
C TRP A 122 5.12 1.95 4.48
N THR A 123 5.41 3.24 4.42
CA THR A 123 6.24 3.82 3.35
C THR A 123 7.66 3.27 3.37
N PHE A 124 8.27 3.12 4.55
CA PHE A 124 9.57 2.47 4.69
C PHE A 124 9.57 1.08 4.06
N LYS A 125 8.55 0.26 4.34
CA LYS A 125 8.38 -1.09 3.76
C LYS A 125 8.28 -1.07 2.22
N LEU A 126 7.77 0.01 1.63
CA LEU A 126 7.71 0.19 0.17
C LEU A 126 9.10 0.40 -0.44
N TYR A 127 10.01 1.07 0.28
CA TYR A 127 11.37 1.36 -0.16
C TYR A 127 12.37 0.26 0.19
N ASP A 128 12.16 -0.48 1.26
CA ASP A 128 12.93 -1.66 1.66
C ASP A 128 12.51 -2.85 0.76
N ILE A 129 13.09 -2.89 -0.44
CA ILE A 129 12.67 -3.83 -1.50
C ILE A 129 13.03 -5.27 -1.14
N ASN A 130 14.20 -5.48 -0.53
CA ASN A 130 14.69 -6.80 -0.15
C ASN A 130 14.15 -7.27 1.22
N GLY A 131 13.60 -6.34 2.03
CA GLY A 131 13.01 -6.63 3.34
C GLY A 131 14.04 -6.90 4.43
N ASP A 132 15.26 -6.36 4.31
CA ASP A 132 16.34 -6.55 5.29
C ASP A 132 16.29 -5.57 6.47
N GLY A 133 15.34 -4.62 6.44
CA GLY A 133 15.14 -3.60 7.48
C GLY A 133 15.96 -2.34 7.28
N CYS A 134 16.62 -2.20 6.13
CA CYS A 134 17.39 -1.03 5.76
C CYS A 134 17.07 -0.61 4.32
N ILE A 135 17.12 0.69 4.03
CA ILE A 135 16.97 1.21 2.67
C ILE A 135 18.36 1.61 2.17
N THR A 136 18.82 0.95 1.12
CA THR A 136 20.05 1.31 0.41
C THR A 136 19.78 2.44 -0.59
N ARG A 137 20.87 3.12 -1.01
CA ARG A 137 20.79 4.11 -2.10
C ARG A 137 20.25 3.50 -3.40
N GLY A 138 20.58 2.22 -3.67
CA GLY A 138 20.08 1.49 -4.83
C GLY A 138 18.56 1.34 -4.80
N GLU A 139 18.02 0.82 -3.72
CA GLU A 139 16.57 0.60 -3.53
C GLU A 139 15.78 1.91 -3.60
N LEU A 140 16.28 2.97 -2.94
CA LEU A 140 15.66 4.29 -3.04
C LEU A 140 15.63 4.76 -4.51
N GLY A 141 16.71 4.53 -5.28
CA GLY A 141 16.81 4.86 -6.70
C GLY A 141 15.84 4.07 -7.57
N GLU A 142 15.68 2.78 -7.29
CA GLU A 142 14.74 1.92 -8.02
C GLU A 142 13.28 2.38 -7.86
N VAL A 143 12.85 2.68 -6.64
CA VAL A 143 11.49 3.19 -6.39
C VAL A 143 11.29 4.56 -7.03
N VAL A 144 12.27 5.47 -6.93
CA VAL A 144 12.18 6.79 -7.59
C VAL A 144 12.09 6.65 -9.11
N THR A 145 12.85 5.73 -9.70
CA THR A 145 12.77 5.45 -11.14
C THR A 145 11.40 4.91 -11.52
N ALA A 146 10.87 3.96 -10.76
CA ALA A 146 9.53 3.41 -10.97
C ALA A 146 8.42 4.48 -10.91
N VAL A 147 8.55 5.46 -10.00
CA VAL A 147 7.62 6.61 -9.92
C VAL A 147 7.75 7.52 -11.15
N HIS A 148 8.96 7.76 -11.65
CA HIS A 148 9.15 8.55 -12.87
C HIS A 148 8.54 7.85 -14.10
N GLU A 149 8.71 6.53 -14.22
CA GLU A 149 8.07 5.73 -15.27
C GLU A 149 6.54 5.77 -15.17
N LEU A 150 6.00 5.64 -13.95
CA LEU A 150 4.58 5.76 -13.68
C LEU A 150 3.98 7.09 -14.16
N MET A 151 4.74 8.18 -14.01
CA MET A 151 4.33 9.51 -14.44
C MET A 151 4.52 9.75 -15.96
N GLY A 152 5.00 8.77 -16.72
CA GLY A 152 5.23 8.88 -18.16
C GLY A 152 6.34 9.87 -18.53
N ARG A 153 7.23 10.21 -17.60
CA ARG A 153 8.38 11.08 -17.90
C ARG A 153 9.35 10.34 -18.79
N ARG A 154 9.64 10.93 -19.94
CA ARG A 154 10.59 10.38 -20.91
C ARG A 154 12.01 10.50 -20.35
N HIS A 155 12.80 9.43 -20.51
CA HIS A 155 14.21 9.40 -20.15
C HIS A 155 15.03 10.32 -21.08
N GLN A 156 15.22 11.56 -20.63
CA GLN A 156 16.22 12.46 -21.23
C GLN A 156 17.45 12.43 -20.32
N ALA A 157 18.62 12.31 -20.90
CA ALA A 157 19.88 12.16 -20.16
C ALA A 157 20.11 13.28 -19.11
N GLU A 158 19.65 14.48 -19.41
CA GLU A 158 19.75 15.63 -18.50
C GLU A 158 18.77 15.48 -17.30
N GLU A 159 17.57 14.96 -17.52
CA GLU A 159 16.60 14.70 -16.46
C GLU A 159 17.06 13.55 -15.57
N GLU A 160 17.64 12.50 -16.14
CA GLU A 160 18.23 11.40 -15.38
C GLU A 160 19.39 11.87 -14.49
N ARG A 161 20.26 12.75 -15.01
CA ARG A 161 21.35 13.33 -14.22
C ARG A 161 20.81 14.14 -13.04
N LYS A 162 19.82 14.99 -13.25
CA LYS A 162 19.17 15.77 -12.19
C LYS A 162 18.49 14.89 -11.16
N ALA A 163 17.81 13.82 -11.61
CA ALA A 163 17.16 12.85 -10.73
C ALA A 163 18.19 12.15 -9.83
N ARG A 164 19.35 11.73 -10.38
CA ARG A 164 20.44 11.11 -9.60
C ARG A 164 21.03 12.08 -8.59
N GLU A 165 21.29 13.33 -8.98
CA GLU A 165 21.78 14.35 -8.05
C GLU A 165 20.77 14.64 -6.92
N GLN A 166 19.48 14.66 -7.25
CA GLN A 166 18.42 14.83 -6.27
C GLN A 166 18.32 13.62 -5.33
N LEU A 167 18.41 12.40 -5.86
CA LEU A 167 18.46 11.17 -5.10
C LEU A 167 19.61 11.20 -4.07
N ASP A 168 20.81 11.58 -4.51
CA ASP A 168 21.98 11.68 -3.62
C ASP A 168 21.80 12.70 -2.49
N ARG A 169 21.17 13.82 -2.78
CA ARG A 169 20.84 14.83 -1.77
C ARG A 169 19.84 14.31 -0.75
N VAL A 170 18.84 13.59 -1.23
CA VAL A 170 17.80 13.00 -0.36
C VAL A 170 18.39 11.91 0.50
N PHE A 171 19.13 10.97 -0.10
CA PHE A 171 19.78 9.88 0.62
C PHE A 171 20.67 10.42 1.75
N LYS A 172 21.54 11.40 1.47
CA LYS A 172 22.39 12.05 2.48
C LYS A 172 21.63 12.75 3.62
N LYS A 173 20.39 13.16 3.38
CA LYS A 173 19.55 13.76 4.44
C LYS A 173 18.88 12.72 5.31
N LEU A 174 18.62 11.54 4.77
CA LEU A 174 17.97 10.44 5.46
C LEU A 174 18.97 9.58 6.23
N ASP A 175 20.15 9.35 5.67
CA ASP A 175 21.28 8.64 6.27
C ASP A 175 22.00 9.57 7.26
N LEU A 176 21.54 9.56 8.52
CA LEU A 176 22.00 10.49 9.56
C LEU A 176 23.38 10.15 10.10
N ASN A 177 23.71 8.88 10.19
CA ASN A 177 24.97 8.36 10.70
C ASN A 177 26.05 8.21 9.61
N GLN A 178 25.65 8.32 8.32
CA GLN A 178 26.48 8.21 7.12
C GLN A 178 27.16 6.83 6.97
N ASP A 179 26.43 5.76 7.32
CA ASP A 179 26.90 4.37 7.15
C ASP A 179 26.55 3.76 5.79
N GLY A 180 25.81 4.50 4.95
CA GLY A 180 25.46 4.09 3.60
C GLY A 180 24.13 3.31 3.49
N VAL A 181 23.38 3.20 4.58
CA VAL A 181 22.04 2.64 4.64
C VAL A 181 21.13 3.53 5.49
N ILE A 182 19.83 3.46 5.28
CA ILE A 182 18.84 4.20 6.06
C ILE A 182 18.04 3.20 6.87
N THR A 183 18.15 3.27 8.19
CA THR A 183 17.32 2.49 9.11
C THR A 183 15.92 3.07 9.24
N ILE A 184 14.97 2.29 9.78
CA ILE A 184 13.60 2.77 9.99
C ILE A 184 13.54 3.95 10.97
N GLU A 185 14.41 3.98 11.96
CA GLU A 185 14.53 5.07 12.93
C GLU A 185 14.99 6.36 12.24
N GLU A 186 16.06 6.30 11.46
CA GLU A 186 16.58 7.45 10.68
C GLU A 186 15.56 7.95 9.67
N PHE A 187 14.88 7.03 8.96
CA PHE A 187 13.83 7.38 8.02
C PHE A 187 12.71 8.17 8.71
N ILE A 188 12.17 7.65 9.82
CA ILE A 188 11.09 8.30 10.56
C ILE A 188 11.56 9.65 11.12
N GLU A 189 12.75 9.70 11.77
CA GLU A 189 13.28 10.92 12.35
C GLU A 189 13.50 12.02 11.30
N SER A 190 14.09 11.65 10.17
CA SER A 190 14.32 12.57 9.06
C SER A 190 13.03 13.05 8.41
N CYS A 191 12.07 12.15 8.18
CA CYS A 191 10.77 12.49 7.61
C CYS A 191 9.96 13.43 8.51
N LEU A 192 10.05 13.29 9.83
CA LEU A 192 9.37 14.17 10.77
C LEU A 192 10.02 15.56 10.86
N LYS A 193 11.34 15.66 10.62
CA LYS A 193 12.07 16.93 10.61
C LYS A 193 11.94 17.69 9.29
N VAL A 194 11.90 16.98 8.17
CA VAL A 194 11.88 17.54 6.81
C VAL A 194 10.49 17.41 6.23
N CYS A 195 9.60 18.30 6.64
CA CYS A 195 8.15 18.24 6.36
C CYS A 195 7.76 18.25 4.86
N ASP A 196 8.64 18.67 3.92
CA ASP A 196 8.23 18.95 2.55
C ASP A 196 8.46 17.82 1.55
N PHE A 197 9.49 16.97 1.70
CA PHE A 197 9.88 16.02 0.66
C PHE A 197 9.28 14.61 0.87
N CYS A 198 9.28 14.10 2.09
CA CYS A 198 8.68 12.78 2.37
C CYS A 198 7.15 12.84 2.30
N VAL A 199 6.57 13.98 2.68
CA VAL A 199 5.15 14.28 2.48
C VAL A 199 4.83 14.35 0.98
N ILE A 200 5.71 14.90 0.14
CA ILE A 200 5.52 14.95 -1.32
C ILE A 200 5.58 13.54 -1.93
N LEU A 201 6.52 12.68 -1.54
CA LEU A 201 6.56 11.28 -1.99
C LEU A 201 5.36 10.47 -1.50
N ILE A 202 4.94 10.67 -0.25
CA ILE A 202 3.74 10.03 0.32
C ILE A 202 2.47 10.62 -0.29
N ILE A 203 2.40 11.94 -0.50
CA ILE A 203 1.26 12.64 -1.10
C ILE A 203 1.15 12.34 -2.59
N GLN A 204 2.25 12.17 -3.33
CA GLN A 204 2.21 11.69 -4.72
C GLN A 204 1.64 10.28 -4.83
N ILE A 205 1.82 9.45 -3.81
CA ILE A 205 1.24 8.10 -3.72
C ILE A 205 -0.26 8.17 -3.32
N ILE A 206 -0.66 9.16 -2.49
CA ILE A 206 -2.02 9.29 -1.91
C ILE A 206 -2.88 10.32 -2.67
N ARG A 207 -2.24 11.23 -3.41
CA ARG A 207 -2.97 12.28 -4.14
C ARG A 207 -3.68 11.66 -5.33
N GLU A 208 -4.98 11.50 -5.20
CA GLU A 208 -5.86 11.35 -6.35
C GLU A 208 -5.53 12.44 -7.39
N PRO A 209 -5.54 12.13 -8.69
CA PRO A 209 -5.38 13.17 -9.70
C PRO A 209 -6.44 14.24 -9.43
N SER A 210 -6.00 15.41 -9.01
CA SER A 210 -6.91 16.54 -8.79
C SER A 210 -7.48 16.94 -10.15
N ASP A 211 -8.77 17.23 -10.21
CA ASP A 211 -9.57 17.70 -11.38
C ASP A 211 -8.99 18.88 -12.16
N SER A 212 -7.79 19.34 -11.85
CA SER A 212 -7.12 20.46 -12.50
C SER A 212 -6.28 20.10 -13.74
N ASP A 213 -6.04 18.80 -14.01
CA ASP A 213 -5.26 18.35 -15.18
C ASP A 213 -6.13 17.86 -16.35
N LEU A 214 -7.46 18.02 -16.24
CA LEU A 214 -8.44 17.77 -17.31
C LEU A 214 -8.91 19.09 -17.94
N LYS A 215 -7.96 19.92 -18.45
CA LYS A 215 -8.30 20.99 -19.40
C LYS A 215 -7.30 21.06 -20.52
#